data_32ef0d9a0bfc8a324838f0c636c7e361
#
_entry.id   32ef0d9a0bfc8a324838f0c636c7e361
#
_cell.length_a   1.000
_cell.length_b   1.000
_cell.length_c   1.000
_cell.angle_alpha   90.00
_cell.angle_beta   90.00
_cell.angle_gamma   90.00
#
_symmetry.space_group_name_H-M   'P 1'
#
loop_
_entity.id
_entity.type
_entity.pdbx_description
1 polymer ?
#
loop_
_entity_poly.entity_id
_entity_poly.type
_entity_poly.pdbx_seq_one_letter_code
_entity_poly.pdbx_strand_id
1 'polypeptide(L)'
;MEPETKPRPNRAVHGSNGSDGGHNNGGNGSNNSGNNRNNNRHSLSCPLTREESYKNDHLTHAAFVSIAILTFITFVGNFTQLQLSAALPTIVSDFGISVTTGQWLTSIFQLVMGVMVPLTAYLTRRFSTRQIVIASMAVFTLGSVFAWLGSSFVLVLIGRLLEAVGTGVMWPVLQITVFSIYPLSRRGMAMGTVGMAMSVAPAIGPTLGGVQTDLNGWRSIFLTLTVIGVISLFLAIFGLRNFGTRDASAKADFFSVGLSVFGFGGLMFGFTNIESYPFTHPMVW
;
A
#
# COMPACT_ATOMS: atom_id res chain seq x y z
N MET A 1 -49.05 -14.69 -39.69
CA MET A 1 -49.21 -16.13 -39.51
C MET A 1 -48.51 -16.52 -38.24
N GLU A 2 -49.32 -16.54 -37.18
CA GLU A 2 -48.97 -17.22 -35.90
C GLU A 2 -48.98 -18.75 -36.07
N PRO A 3 -48.44 -19.52 -35.15
CA PRO A 3 -49.28 -19.85 -34.02
C PRO A 3 -48.60 -19.86 -32.63
N GLU A 4 -49.43 -19.45 -31.68
CA GLU A 4 -49.43 -19.73 -30.27
C GLU A 4 -49.11 -21.18 -29.89
N THR A 5 -48.45 -21.38 -28.77
CA THR A 5 -48.59 -22.58 -27.92
C THR A 5 -48.62 -22.25 -26.43
N LYS A 6 -49.76 -22.56 -25.88
CA LYS A 6 -50.34 -22.59 -24.56
C LYS A 6 -49.45 -23.11 -23.39
N PRO A 7 -49.74 -22.68 -22.16
CA PRO A 7 -49.10 -23.16 -20.91
C PRO A 7 -49.72 -24.45 -20.40
N ARG A 8 -48.94 -25.25 -19.66
CA ARG A 8 -49.42 -26.43 -18.95
C ARG A 8 -49.53 -26.21 -17.44
N PRO A 9 -50.52 -26.86 -16.77
CA PRO A 9 -50.97 -26.51 -15.46
C PRO A 9 -50.32 -27.33 -14.32
N ASN A 10 -50.45 -26.78 -13.13
CA ASN A 10 -50.25 -27.33 -11.80
C ASN A 10 -50.64 -28.79 -11.62
N ARG A 11 -49.83 -29.51 -10.83
CA ARG A 11 -50.24 -30.76 -10.18
C ARG A 11 -49.98 -30.65 -8.68
N ALA A 12 -51.07 -30.41 -7.97
CA ALA A 12 -51.17 -30.62 -6.52
C ALA A 12 -51.27 -32.14 -6.24
N VAL A 13 -50.59 -32.60 -5.25
CA VAL A 13 -50.90 -33.90 -4.64
C VAL A 13 -51.00 -33.70 -3.13
N HIS A 14 -52.18 -34.09 -2.65
CA HIS A 14 -52.68 -34.17 -1.29
C HIS A 14 -52.10 -35.33 -0.51
N GLY A 15 -52.20 -35.21 0.81
CA GLY A 15 -52.40 -36.29 1.78
C GLY A 15 -51.17 -36.63 2.60
N SER A 16 -51.20 -36.91 3.86
CA SER A 16 -52.23 -36.98 4.88
C SER A 16 -51.53 -37.23 6.23
N ASN A 17 -52.07 -36.64 7.29
CA ASN A 17 -52.18 -37.10 8.67
C ASN A 17 -51.27 -38.19 9.26
N GLY A 18 -50.79 -37.91 10.46
CA GLY A 18 -50.35 -38.88 11.46
C GLY A 18 -49.92 -38.19 12.75
N SER A 19 -50.85 -38.18 13.68
CA SER A 19 -50.80 -37.72 15.08
C SER A 19 -49.84 -38.53 15.96
N ASP A 20 -49.51 -37.90 17.06
CA ASP A 20 -49.32 -38.38 18.44
C ASP A 20 -47.91 -38.37 19.01
N GLY A 21 -47.88 -37.84 20.23
CA GLY A 21 -46.92 -38.21 21.23
C GLY A 21 -46.21 -37.05 21.94
N GLY A 22 -46.89 -36.44 22.90
CA GLY A 22 -46.25 -35.48 23.81
C GLY A 22 -45.22 -36.14 24.72
N HIS A 23 -44.22 -35.36 25.07
CA HIS A 23 -43.66 -35.42 26.42
C HIS A 23 -43.05 -34.08 26.81
N ASN A 24 -43.67 -33.51 27.81
CA ASN A 24 -43.13 -32.49 28.70
C ASN A 24 -41.77 -32.92 29.26
N ASN A 25 -40.79 -32.05 29.23
CA ASN A 25 -39.95 -31.89 30.41
C ASN A 25 -39.40 -30.48 30.50
N GLY A 26 -39.69 -29.88 31.60
CA GLY A 26 -39.40 -28.54 31.98
C GLY A 26 -37.94 -28.31 32.39
N GLY A 27 -37.64 -27.04 32.40
CA GLY A 27 -36.69 -26.49 33.38
C GLY A 27 -35.24 -26.44 32.93
N ASN A 28 -34.78 -25.34 32.44
CA ASN A 28 -33.83 -24.55 33.23
C ASN A 28 -33.52 -23.25 32.54
N GLY A 29 -34.13 -22.19 32.99
CA GLY A 29 -33.66 -20.84 32.72
C GLY A 29 -32.33 -20.64 33.44
N SER A 30 -31.26 -20.68 32.71
CA SER A 30 -29.95 -20.19 33.17
C SER A 30 -29.67 -18.89 32.48
N ASN A 31 -29.99 -17.80 33.17
CA ASN A 31 -29.49 -16.46 32.92
C ASN A 31 -27.96 -16.49 32.83
N ASN A 32 -27.42 -16.51 31.65
CA ASN A 32 -26.01 -16.22 31.43
C ASN A 32 -25.84 -14.77 30.99
N SER A 33 -26.33 -13.83 31.83
CA SER A 33 -26.01 -12.41 31.81
C SER A 33 -24.71 -12.16 32.58
N GLY A 34 -23.69 -12.91 32.34
CA GLY A 34 -22.44 -12.77 33.03
C GLY A 34 -21.24 -12.91 32.10
N ASN A 35 -20.58 -11.80 31.86
CA ASN A 35 -19.20 -11.80 31.42
C ASN A 35 -18.90 -11.62 29.94
N ASN A 36 -19.50 -10.63 29.29
CA ASN A 36 -18.97 -10.14 27.99
C ASN A 36 -18.14 -8.83 28.14
N ARG A 37 -17.42 -8.67 29.26
CA ARG A 37 -16.55 -7.51 29.50
C ARG A 37 -15.06 -7.77 29.26
N ASN A 38 -14.65 -8.95 28.81
CA ASN A 38 -13.20 -9.27 28.74
C ASN A 38 -12.68 -9.71 27.36
N ASN A 39 -13.37 -9.45 26.27
CA ASN A 39 -12.85 -9.80 24.93
C ASN A 39 -12.50 -8.60 24.06
N ASN A 40 -12.19 -7.45 24.63
CA ASN A 40 -11.71 -6.27 23.87
C ASN A 40 -10.17 -6.26 23.63
N ARG A 41 -9.51 -7.37 23.85
CA ARG A 41 -8.19 -7.60 23.26
C ARG A 41 -8.35 -8.40 21.96
N HIS A 42 -9.05 -7.86 20.96
CA HIS A 42 -8.84 -8.31 19.60
C HIS A 42 -7.37 -8.13 19.30
N SER A 43 -6.63 -9.23 19.28
CA SER A 43 -5.21 -9.20 18.98
C SER A 43 -5.04 -8.51 17.61
N LEU A 44 -4.10 -7.60 17.52
CA LEU A 44 -3.76 -6.87 16.28
C LEU A 44 -3.43 -7.81 15.10
N SER A 45 -3.34 -9.11 15.36
CA SER A 45 -3.04 -10.18 14.42
C SER A 45 -4.26 -10.77 13.69
N CYS A 46 -5.52 -10.61 14.21
CA CYS A 46 -6.71 -11.08 13.51
C CYS A 46 -7.06 -10.15 12.35
N PRO A 47 -7.23 -10.67 11.10
CA PRO A 47 -7.68 -9.85 9.99
C PRO A 47 -9.12 -9.38 10.20
N LEU A 48 -9.36 -8.08 9.99
CA LEU A 48 -10.71 -7.50 10.02
C LEU A 48 -11.44 -7.90 8.73
N THR A 49 -12.64 -8.45 8.90
CA THR A 49 -13.53 -8.72 7.77
C THR A 49 -14.16 -7.42 7.27
N ARG A 50 -14.70 -7.45 6.04
CA ARG A 50 -15.38 -6.30 5.45
C ARG A 50 -16.57 -5.83 6.28
N GLU A 51 -17.35 -6.78 6.82
CA GLU A 51 -18.52 -6.49 7.65
C GLU A 51 -18.15 -5.84 8.99
N GLU A 52 -16.98 -6.17 9.53
CA GLU A 52 -16.45 -5.56 10.76
C GLU A 52 -15.82 -4.20 10.50
N SER A 53 -15.34 -3.97 9.27
CA SER A 53 -14.66 -2.72 8.88
C SER A 53 -15.64 -1.63 8.43
N TYR A 54 -16.80 -2.03 7.87
CA TYR A 54 -17.79 -1.13 7.31
C TYR A 54 -19.19 -1.52 7.80
N LYS A 55 -19.72 -0.78 8.78
CA LYS A 55 -21.04 -1.01 9.41
C LYS A 55 -21.92 0.22 9.22
N ASN A 56 -23.22 0.00 8.94
CA ASN A 56 -24.23 1.07 8.86
C ASN A 56 -23.81 2.26 8.01
N ASP A 57 -23.19 2.01 6.86
CA ASP A 57 -22.71 3.02 5.92
C ASP A 57 -21.55 3.89 6.45
N HIS A 58 -20.92 3.49 7.58
CA HIS A 58 -19.80 4.17 8.20
C HIS A 58 -18.61 3.22 8.41
N LEU A 59 -17.40 3.78 8.26
CA LEU A 59 -16.15 3.09 8.63
C LEU A 59 -16.07 2.91 10.14
N THR A 60 -15.67 1.72 10.56
CA THR A 60 -15.25 1.51 11.95
C THR A 60 -14.02 2.34 12.25
N HIS A 61 -13.91 2.89 13.45
CA HIS A 61 -12.76 3.71 13.87
C HIS A 61 -11.40 3.04 13.58
N ALA A 62 -11.30 1.73 13.79
CA ALA A 62 -10.07 0.96 13.50
C ALA A 62 -9.73 0.90 12.00
N ALA A 63 -10.74 0.76 11.13
CA ALA A 63 -10.55 0.78 9.68
C ALA A 63 -10.16 2.17 9.19
N PHE A 64 -10.81 3.21 9.71
CA PHE A 64 -10.49 4.60 9.38
C PHE A 64 -9.04 4.96 9.75
N VAL A 65 -8.63 4.66 10.99
CA VAL A 65 -7.25 4.91 11.46
C VAL A 65 -6.23 4.15 10.60
N SER A 66 -6.52 2.90 10.24
CA SER A 66 -5.60 2.12 9.40
C SER A 66 -5.47 2.69 7.98
N ILE A 67 -6.56 3.14 7.37
CA ILE A 67 -6.53 3.80 6.04
C ILE A 67 -5.79 5.14 6.14
N ALA A 68 -6.04 5.93 7.18
CA ALA A 68 -5.36 7.20 7.40
C ALA A 68 -3.83 7.00 7.55
N ILE A 69 -3.39 5.99 8.32
CA ILE A 69 -1.97 5.64 8.46
C ILE A 69 -1.38 5.21 7.11
N LEU A 70 -2.05 4.33 6.37
CA LEU A 70 -1.58 3.89 5.05
C LEU A 70 -1.50 5.07 4.06
N THR A 71 -2.49 5.97 4.07
CA THR A 71 -2.49 7.18 3.25
C THR A 71 -1.33 8.09 3.61
N PHE A 72 -1.09 8.30 4.91
CA PHE A 72 0.04 9.10 5.38
C PHE A 72 1.39 8.51 4.95
N ILE A 73 1.59 7.19 5.12
CA ILE A 73 2.83 6.51 4.72
C ILE A 73 3.04 6.59 3.20
N THR A 74 1.97 6.41 2.42
CA THR A 74 2.04 6.53 0.96
C THR A 74 2.35 7.98 0.53
N PHE A 75 1.77 8.96 1.23
CA PHE A 75 2.08 10.38 1.05
C PHE A 75 3.57 10.65 1.28
N VAL A 76 4.16 10.10 2.35
CA VAL A 76 5.60 10.24 2.65
C VAL A 76 6.45 9.76 1.49
N GLY A 77 6.10 8.64 0.85
CA GLY A 77 6.82 8.13 -0.33
C GLY A 77 6.85 9.12 -1.50
N ASN A 78 5.70 9.71 -1.85
CA ASN A 78 5.62 10.73 -2.90
C ASN A 78 6.35 12.02 -2.50
N PHE A 79 6.18 12.43 -1.24
CA PHE A 79 6.85 13.62 -0.70
C PHE A 79 8.37 13.50 -0.76
N THR A 80 8.92 12.34 -0.37
CA THR A 80 10.36 12.03 -0.41
C THR A 80 10.96 12.23 -1.81
N GLN A 81 10.27 11.78 -2.84
CA GLN A 81 10.74 11.91 -4.23
C GLN A 81 10.76 13.37 -4.67
N LEU A 82 9.70 14.11 -4.39
CA LEU A 82 9.54 15.50 -4.84
C LEU A 82 10.45 16.47 -4.07
N GLN A 83 10.66 16.22 -2.79
CA GLN A 83 11.55 17.00 -1.96
C GLN A 83 13.00 16.89 -2.44
N LEU A 84 13.46 15.69 -2.81
CA LEU A 84 14.83 15.50 -3.31
C LEU A 84 15.08 16.16 -4.65
N SER A 85 14.07 16.26 -5.51
CA SER A 85 14.22 16.92 -6.82
C SER A 85 14.68 18.37 -6.69
N ALA A 86 14.26 19.06 -5.64
CA ALA A 86 14.69 20.43 -5.35
C ALA A 86 16.13 20.51 -4.85
N ALA A 87 16.64 19.49 -4.16
CA ALA A 87 17.99 19.44 -3.61
C ALA A 87 19.04 18.90 -4.59
N LEU A 88 18.61 18.36 -5.73
CA LEU A 88 19.52 17.69 -6.68
C LEU A 88 20.68 18.58 -7.14
N PRO A 89 20.50 19.87 -7.49
CA PRO A 89 21.60 20.74 -7.89
C PRO A 89 22.67 20.89 -6.79
N THR A 90 22.25 21.03 -5.54
CA THR A 90 23.15 21.18 -4.39
C THR A 90 23.93 19.88 -4.14
N ILE A 91 23.28 18.72 -4.27
CA ILE A 91 23.94 17.40 -4.15
C ILE A 91 24.99 17.23 -5.23
N VAL A 92 24.68 17.56 -6.48
CA VAL A 92 25.60 17.50 -7.64
C VAL A 92 26.83 18.37 -7.40
N SER A 93 26.61 19.59 -6.91
CA SER A 93 27.69 20.53 -6.59
C SER A 93 28.57 20.03 -5.45
N ASP A 94 27.97 19.51 -4.36
CA ASP A 94 28.70 19.06 -3.15
C ASP A 94 29.61 17.85 -3.44
N PHE A 95 29.12 16.91 -4.28
CA PHE A 95 29.92 15.74 -4.69
C PHE A 95 30.83 15.99 -5.90
N GLY A 96 30.75 17.16 -6.57
CA GLY A 96 31.52 17.47 -7.78
C GLY A 96 31.26 16.52 -8.95
N ILE A 97 30.02 16.03 -9.08
CA ILE A 97 29.61 15.08 -10.13
C ILE A 97 28.84 15.77 -11.25
N SER A 98 28.67 15.09 -12.39
CA SER A 98 27.82 15.60 -13.47
C SER A 98 26.33 15.55 -13.09
N VAL A 99 25.52 16.45 -13.66
CA VAL A 99 24.06 16.45 -13.49
C VAL A 99 23.44 15.12 -13.89
N THR A 100 23.93 14.52 -15.00
CA THR A 100 23.50 13.21 -15.47
C THR A 100 23.74 12.10 -14.42
N THR A 101 24.90 12.15 -13.72
CA THR A 101 25.19 11.23 -12.63
C THR A 101 24.26 11.49 -11.45
N GLY A 102 23.98 12.74 -11.10
CA GLY A 102 23.07 13.11 -10.03
C GLY A 102 21.63 12.65 -10.29
N GLN A 103 21.17 12.69 -11.52
CA GLN A 103 19.83 12.23 -11.92
C GLN A 103 19.57 10.75 -11.60
N TRP A 104 20.61 9.92 -11.45
CA TRP A 104 20.47 8.54 -11.01
C TRP A 104 19.79 8.42 -9.64
N LEU A 105 19.89 9.42 -8.77
CA LEU A 105 19.18 9.40 -7.48
C LEU A 105 17.66 9.39 -7.63
N THR A 106 17.13 10.05 -8.65
CA THR A 106 15.69 10.06 -8.94
C THR A 106 15.28 8.90 -9.84
N SER A 107 16.09 8.59 -10.86
CA SER A 107 15.80 7.51 -11.82
C SER A 107 15.79 6.13 -11.15
N ILE A 108 16.78 5.82 -10.30
CA ILE A 108 16.83 4.53 -9.59
C ILE A 108 15.63 4.37 -8.66
N PHE A 109 15.20 5.46 -8.02
CA PHE A 109 14.03 5.44 -7.14
C PHE A 109 12.78 5.07 -7.93
N GLN A 110 12.53 5.70 -9.07
CA GLN A 110 11.37 5.42 -9.93
C GLN A 110 11.42 4.01 -10.52
N LEU A 111 12.60 3.58 -10.98
CA LEU A 111 12.80 2.24 -11.53
C LEU A 111 12.47 1.16 -10.49
N VAL A 112 13.00 1.30 -9.28
CA VAL A 112 12.74 0.36 -8.19
C VAL A 112 11.26 0.38 -7.79
N MET A 113 10.62 1.54 -7.70
CA MET A 113 9.17 1.63 -7.47
C MET A 113 8.38 0.85 -8.52
N GLY A 114 8.72 1.00 -9.81
CA GLY A 114 8.06 0.28 -10.91
C GLY A 114 8.18 -1.25 -10.76
N VAL A 115 9.36 -1.72 -10.34
CA VAL A 115 9.63 -3.14 -10.06
C VAL A 115 8.85 -3.65 -8.84
N MET A 116 8.69 -2.81 -7.81
CA MET A 116 8.00 -3.20 -6.58
C MET A 116 6.48 -3.36 -6.75
N VAL A 117 5.85 -2.71 -7.74
CA VAL A 117 4.41 -2.81 -7.99
C VAL A 117 3.95 -4.25 -8.26
N PRO A 118 4.48 -4.99 -9.26
CA PRO A 118 4.09 -6.39 -9.49
C PRO A 118 4.51 -7.30 -8.33
N LEU A 119 5.66 -7.04 -7.69
CA LEU A 119 6.12 -7.79 -6.53
C LEU A 119 5.16 -7.67 -5.35
N THR A 120 4.53 -6.51 -5.18
CA THR A 120 3.55 -6.27 -4.11
C THR A 120 2.33 -7.17 -4.25
N ALA A 121 1.88 -7.47 -5.47
CA ALA A 121 0.76 -8.40 -5.69
C ALA A 121 1.04 -9.81 -5.13
N TYR A 122 2.29 -10.26 -5.20
CA TYR A 122 2.73 -11.50 -4.56
C TYR A 122 2.83 -11.36 -3.02
N LEU A 123 3.48 -10.29 -2.56
CA LEU A 123 3.69 -10.06 -1.12
C LEU A 123 2.37 -10.01 -0.35
N THR A 124 1.35 -9.33 -0.90
CA THR A 124 0.03 -9.18 -0.26
C THR A 124 -0.76 -10.48 -0.18
N ARG A 125 -0.49 -11.47 -1.02
CA ARG A 125 -1.06 -12.82 -0.91
C ARG A 125 -0.40 -13.63 0.22
N ARG A 126 0.90 -13.49 0.41
CA ARG A 126 1.69 -14.31 1.35
C ARG A 126 1.80 -13.70 2.75
N PHE A 127 1.94 -12.40 2.85
CA PHE A 127 2.14 -11.69 4.10
C PHE A 127 0.93 -10.84 4.47
N SER A 128 0.77 -10.53 5.75
CA SER A 128 -0.29 -9.61 6.18
C SER A 128 0.07 -8.16 5.84
N THR A 129 -0.95 -7.35 5.59
CA THR A 129 -0.80 -5.91 5.34
C THR A 129 0.12 -5.25 6.38
N ARG A 130 -0.08 -5.56 7.66
CA ARG A 130 0.73 -5.02 8.75
C ARG A 130 2.20 -5.43 8.66
N GLN A 131 2.48 -6.71 8.35
CA GLN A 131 3.87 -7.19 8.20
C GLN A 131 4.57 -6.51 7.03
N ILE A 132 3.89 -6.37 5.89
CA ILE A 132 4.43 -5.70 4.71
C ILE A 132 4.78 -4.25 5.04
N VAL A 133 3.84 -3.51 5.65
CA VAL A 133 4.03 -2.09 5.96
C VAL A 133 5.16 -1.88 6.98
N ILE A 134 5.22 -2.69 8.04
CA ILE A 134 6.29 -2.59 9.05
C ILE A 134 7.66 -2.89 8.42
N ALA A 135 7.77 -3.98 7.64
CA ALA A 135 9.02 -4.32 6.97
C ALA A 135 9.46 -3.24 5.99
N SER A 136 8.52 -2.72 5.20
CA SER A 136 8.78 -1.65 4.23
C SER A 136 9.21 -0.35 4.89
N MET A 137 8.56 0.06 5.99
CA MET A 137 8.95 1.26 6.72
C MET A 137 10.28 1.10 7.45
N ALA A 138 10.61 -0.11 7.92
CA ALA A 138 11.94 -0.39 8.47
C ALA A 138 13.03 -0.25 7.39
N VAL A 139 12.81 -0.81 6.20
CA VAL A 139 13.75 -0.68 5.07
C VAL A 139 13.87 0.77 4.62
N PHE A 140 12.76 1.52 4.52
CA PHE A 140 12.76 2.95 4.21
C PHE A 140 13.58 3.75 5.21
N THR A 141 13.34 3.55 6.52
CA THR A 141 14.05 4.27 7.58
C THR A 141 15.54 3.96 7.56
N LEU A 142 15.93 2.69 7.36
CA LEU A 142 17.33 2.31 7.19
C LEU A 142 17.94 3.00 5.96
N GLY A 143 17.24 3.04 4.84
CA GLY A 143 17.67 3.74 3.63
C GLY A 143 17.93 5.22 3.87
N SER A 144 17.00 5.91 4.56
CA SER A 144 17.14 7.32 4.93
C SER A 144 18.34 7.57 5.86
N VAL A 145 18.60 6.67 6.82
CA VAL A 145 19.79 6.73 7.69
C VAL A 145 21.07 6.58 6.87
N PHE A 146 21.14 5.62 5.94
CA PHE A 146 22.31 5.45 5.08
C PHE A 146 22.53 6.67 4.19
N ALA A 147 21.48 7.26 3.63
CA ALA A 147 21.60 8.45 2.83
C ALA A 147 22.01 9.69 3.65
N TRP A 148 21.50 9.83 4.88
CA TRP A 148 21.90 10.90 5.80
C TRP A 148 23.35 10.83 6.20
N LEU A 149 23.85 9.65 6.58
CA LEU A 149 25.24 9.41 6.96
C LEU A 149 26.17 9.32 5.76
N GLY A 150 25.65 9.35 4.53
CA GLY A 150 26.38 9.13 3.31
C GLY A 150 27.50 10.13 3.10
N SER A 151 28.75 9.67 3.21
CA SER A 151 29.96 10.42 2.89
C SER A 151 30.34 10.33 1.40
N SER A 152 29.77 9.39 0.67
CA SER A 152 29.98 9.20 -0.77
C SER A 152 28.67 9.15 -1.52
N PHE A 153 28.68 9.57 -2.80
CA PHE A 153 27.52 9.51 -3.68
C PHE A 153 26.92 8.10 -3.77
N VAL A 154 27.78 7.07 -3.83
CA VAL A 154 27.34 5.67 -3.90
C VAL A 154 26.54 5.26 -2.66
N LEU A 155 26.93 5.70 -1.46
CA LEU A 155 26.22 5.40 -0.23
C LEU A 155 24.85 6.08 -0.19
N VAL A 156 24.75 7.31 -0.68
CA VAL A 156 23.46 8.02 -0.84
C VAL A 156 22.59 7.29 -1.86
N LEU A 157 23.14 6.81 -2.96
CA LEU A 157 22.43 6.06 -3.99
C LEU A 157 21.87 4.74 -3.45
N ILE A 158 22.65 4.01 -2.64
CA ILE A 158 22.18 2.79 -1.93
C ILE A 158 21.05 3.14 -0.96
N GLY A 159 21.19 4.22 -0.20
CA GLY A 159 20.13 4.71 0.67
C GLY A 159 18.83 4.97 -0.10
N ARG A 160 18.90 5.64 -1.26
CA ARG A 160 17.77 5.91 -2.15
C ARG A 160 17.14 4.63 -2.71
N LEU A 161 17.94 3.63 -3.04
CA LEU A 161 17.45 2.33 -3.48
C LEU A 161 16.62 1.65 -2.37
N LEU A 162 17.11 1.65 -1.13
CA LEU A 162 16.38 1.10 0.02
C LEU A 162 15.09 1.90 0.31
N GLU A 163 15.12 3.22 0.24
CA GLU A 163 13.92 4.06 0.37
C GLU A 163 12.87 3.71 -0.69
N ALA A 164 13.29 3.50 -1.93
CA ALA A 164 12.40 3.12 -3.03
C ALA A 164 11.76 1.73 -2.83
N VAL A 165 12.53 0.76 -2.34
CA VAL A 165 12.02 -0.56 -1.96
C VAL A 165 10.96 -0.42 -0.86
N GLY A 166 11.21 0.39 0.15
CA GLY A 166 10.28 0.62 1.25
C GLY A 166 8.98 1.31 0.81
N THR A 167 9.06 2.33 -0.05
CA THR A 167 7.88 3.11 -0.46
C THR A 167 7.13 2.51 -1.65
N GLY A 168 7.81 1.77 -2.53
CA GLY A 168 7.23 1.23 -3.76
C GLY A 168 6.09 0.24 -3.54
N VAL A 169 6.05 -0.42 -2.39
CA VAL A 169 4.95 -1.33 -2.00
C VAL A 169 3.72 -0.59 -1.49
N MET A 170 3.85 0.67 -1.04
CA MET A 170 2.81 1.35 -0.28
C MET A 170 1.55 1.66 -1.10
N TRP A 171 1.72 2.14 -2.32
CA TRP A 171 0.58 2.47 -3.19
C TRP A 171 -0.32 1.27 -3.50
N PRO A 172 0.20 0.11 -4.00
CA PRO A 172 -0.61 -1.07 -4.21
C PRO A 172 -1.23 -1.62 -2.92
N VAL A 173 -0.51 -1.61 -1.79
CA VAL A 173 -1.04 -2.06 -0.49
C VAL A 173 -2.21 -1.18 -0.04
N LEU A 174 -2.11 0.14 -0.19
CA LEU A 174 -3.19 1.07 0.12
C LEU A 174 -4.42 0.79 -0.76
N GLN A 175 -4.24 0.63 -2.08
CA GLN A 175 -5.35 0.32 -3.00
C GLN A 175 -6.05 -0.98 -2.63
N ILE A 176 -5.28 -2.06 -2.43
CA ILE A 176 -5.82 -3.37 -2.06
C ILE A 176 -6.60 -3.27 -0.74
N THR A 177 -6.07 -2.55 0.24
CA THR A 177 -6.72 -2.35 1.54
C THR A 177 -8.04 -1.57 1.39
N VAL A 178 -8.04 -0.46 0.66
CA VAL A 178 -9.26 0.33 0.40
C VAL A 178 -10.30 -0.53 -0.33
N PHE A 179 -9.90 -1.29 -1.36
CA PHE A 179 -10.82 -2.14 -2.11
C PHE A 179 -11.35 -3.34 -1.32
N SER A 180 -10.63 -3.81 -0.31
CA SER A 180 -11.11 -4.87 0.57
C SER A 180 -12.13 -4.37 1.58
N ILE A 181 -12.02 -3.14 2.04
CA ILE A 181 -12.88 -2.54 3.06
C ILE A 181 -14.16 -1.96 2.44
N TYR A 182 -14.03 -1.14 1.38
CA TYR A 182 -15.17 -0.41 0.82
C TYR A 182 -16.03 -1.26 -0.13
N PRO A 183 -17.38 -1.08 -0.11
CA PRO A 183 -18.27 -1.63 -1.13
C PRO A 183 -17.99 -1.01 -2.50
N LEU A 184 -18.32 -1.76 -3.58
CA LEU A 184 -18.05 -1.33 -4.96
C LEU A 184 -18.56 0.08 -5.28
N SER A 185 -19.76 0.42 -4.77
CA SER A 185 -20.40 1.72 -4.99
C SER A 185 -19.63 2.90 -4.37
N ARG A 186 -18.80 2.67 -3.34
CA ARG A 186 -18.08 3.72 -2.61
C ARG A 186 -16.57 3.73 -2.83
N ARG A 187 -16.02 2.78 -3.58
CA ARG A 187 -14.57 2.70 -3.86
C ARG A 187 -14.04 3.95 -4.57
N GLY A 188 -14.80 4.48 -5.53
CA GLY A 188 -14.40 5.68 -6.25
C GLY A 188 -14.27 6.90 -5.33
N MET A 189 -15.23 7.11 -4.41
CA MET A 189 -15.17 8.20 -3.44
C MET A 189 -13.99 8.02 -2.48
N ALA A 190 -13.77 6.81 -1.98
CA ALA A 190 -12.64 6.52 -1.08
C ALA A 190 -11.30 6.80 -1.76
N MET A 191 -11.10 6.32 -2.99
CA MET A 191 -9.88 6.57 -3.75
C MET A 191 -9.74 8.04 -4.15
N GLY A 192 -10.84 8.75 -4.40
CA GLY A 192 -10.83 10.20 -4.63
C GLY A 192 -10.33 10.97 -3.41
N THR A 193 -10.77 10.60 -2.21
CA THR A 193 -10.27 11.21 -0.95
C THR A 193 -8.77 10.94 -0.75
N VAL A 194 -8.31 9.72 -1.01
CA VAL A 194 -6.89 9.39 -0.99
C VAL A 194 -6.12 10.20 -2.03
N GLY A 195 -6.64 10.32 -3.26
CA GLY A 195 -6.04 11.12 -4.32
C GLY A 195 -5.90 12.59 -3.97
N MET A 196 -6.90 13.19 -3.31
CA MET A 196 -6.81 14.56 -2.79
C MET A 196 -5.69 14.71 -1.77
N ALA A 197 -5.54 13.77 -0.83
CA ALA A 197 -4.43 13.79 0.12
C ALA A 197 -3.07 13.68 -0.58
N MET A 198 -2.97 12.85 -1.63
CA MET A 198 -1.72 12.69 -2.40
C MET A 198 -1.36 13.93 -3.23
N SER A 199 -2.35 14.72 -3.69
CA SER A 199 -2.09 15.93 -4.48
C SER A 199 -1.40 17.06 -3.69
N VAL A 200 -1.39 16.97 -2.37
CA VAL A 200 -0.68 17.92 -1.50
C VAL A 200 0.84 17.75 -1.58
N ALA A 201 1.34 16.54 -1.79
CA ALA A 201 2.77 16.25 -1.83
C ALA A 201 3.52 17.04 -2.94
N PRO A 202 3.03 17.10 -4.21
CA PRO A 202 3.65 17.93 -5.24
C PRO A 202 3.63 19.43 -4.94
N ALA A 203 2.62 19.91 -4.21
CA ALA A 203 2.50 21.33 -3.89
C ALA A 203 3.53 21.78 -2.84
N ILE A 204 3.77 20.95 -1.82
CA ILE A 204 4.64 21.33 -0.70
C ILE A 204 6.05 20.72 -0.77
N GLY A 205 6.23 19.58 -1.46
CA GLY A 205 7.48 18.83 -1.50
C GLY A 205 8.66 19.67 -1.99
N PRO A 206 8.63 20.26 -3.20
CA PRO A 206 9.72 21.05 -3.72
C PRO A 206 10.03 22.29 -2.89
N THR A 207 8.99 22.97 -2.39
CA THR A 207 9.15 24.16 -1.56
C THR A 207 9.86 23.86 -0.24
N LEU A 208 9.39 22.83 0.48
CA LEU A 208 10.03 22.38 1.72
C LEU A 208 11.43 21.83 1.47
N GLY A 209 11.64 21.11 0.36
CA GLY A 209 12.94 20.59 -0.02
C GLY A 209 13.94 21.71 -0.32
N GLY A 210 13.53 22.74 -1.05
CA GLY A 210 14.35 23.90 -1.35
C GLY A 210 14.72 24.67 -0.08
N VAL A 211 13.72 25.10 0.69
CA VAL A 211 13.95 25.87 1.96
C VAL A 211 14.84 25.07 2.93
N GLN A 212 14.61 23.76 3.07
CA GLN A 212 15.40 22.92 3.96
C GLN A 212 16.84 22.79 3.48
N THR A 213 17.04 22.65 2.17
CA THR A 213 18.39 22.58 1.56
C THR A 213 19.16 23.88 1.73
N ASP A 214 18.49 25.02 1.56
CA ASP A 214 19.10 26.35 1.68
C ASP A 214 19.51 26.66 3.13
N LEU A 215 18.69 26.27 4.10
CA LEU A 215 18.95 26.57 5.51
C LEU A 215 19.93 25.59 6.19
N ASN A 216 19.82 24.30 5.90
CA ASN A 216 20.51 23.24 6.66
C ASN A 216 21.32 22.28 5.76
N GLY A 217 21.39 22.55 4.45
CA GLY A 217 22.01 21.66 3.49
C GLY A 217 21.15 20.44 3.15
N TRP A 218 21.47 19.80 2.03
CA TRP A 218 20.71 18.68 1.47
C TRP A 218 20.61 17.45 2.38
N ARG A 219 21.62 17.23 3.24
CA ARG A 219 21.60 16.09 4.21
C ARG A 219 20.47 16.19 5.21
N SER A 220 20.01 17.38 5.53
CA SER A 220 18.88 17.59 6.43
C SER A 220 17.56 17.00 5.92
N ILE A 221 17.41 16.86 4.59
CA ILE A 221 16.26 16.19 3.98
C ILE A 221 16.20 14.73 4.45
N PHE A 222 17.32 14.00 4.36
CA PHE A 222 17.36 12.60 4.78
C PHE A 222 17.20 12.43 6.30
N LEU A 223 17.67 13.39 7.09
CA LEU A 223 17.39 13.42 8.54
C LEU A 223 15.88 13.55 8.80
N THR A 224 15.22 14.48 8.12
CA THR A 224 13.76 14.66 8.24
C THR A 224 13.03 13.40 7.80
N LEU A 225 13.45 12.76 6.70
CA LEU A 225 12.87 11.51 6.23
C LEU A 225 13.10 10.36 7.21
N THR A 226 14.25 10.33 7.86
CA THR A 226 14.53 9.35 8.94
C THR A 226 13.54 9.54 10.10
N VAL A 227 13.33 10.76 10.56
CA VAL A 227 12.38 11.07 11.65
C VAL A 227 10.96 10.68 11.25
N ILE A 228 10.53 11.07 10.04
CA ILE A 228 9.21 10.71 9.52
C ILE A 228 9.09 9.19 9.36
N GLY A 229 10.13 8.51 8.89
CA GLY A 229 10.18 7.06 8.75
C GLY A 229 10.01 6.35 10.10
N VAL A 230 10.69 6.82 11.14
CA VAL A 230 10.54 6.31 12.51
C VAL A 230 9.11 6.52 13.02
N ILE A 231 8.55 7.71 12.85
CA ILE A 231 7.15 8.00 13.21
C ILE A 231 6.20 7.07 12.46
N SER A 232 6.39 6.90 11.15
CA SER A 232 5.59 6.00 10.31
C SER A 232 5.68 4.55 10.76
N LEU A 233 6.87 4.12 11.17
CA LEU A 233 7.11 2.77 11.72
C LEU A 233 6.35 2.57 13.04
N PHE A 234 6.39 3.54 13.94
CA PHE A 234 5.62 3.51 15.18
C PHE A 234 4.11 3.47 14.91
N LEU A 235 3.62 4.32 14.01
CA LEU A 235 2.21 4.33 13.61
C LEU A 235 1.79 2.97 13.00
N ALA A 236 2.64 2.35 12.19
CA ALA A 236 2.38 1.03 11.62
C ALA A 236 2.35 -0.08 12.69
N ILE A 237 3.25 -0.03 13.67
CA ILE A 237 3.32 -1.04 14.74
C ILE A 237 2.11 -0.96 15.66
N PHE A 238 1.69 0.24 16.06
CA PHE A 238 0.66 0.42 17.08
C PHE A 238 -0.74 0.68 16.52
N GLY A 239 -0.85 1.28 15.34
CA GLY A 239 -2.13 1.72 14.78
C GLY A 239 -2.66 0.86 13.64
N LEU A 240 -1.81 0.11 12.94
CA LEU A 240 -2.23 -0.63 11.76
C LEU A 240 -2.82 -2.00 12.13
N ARG A 241 -4.04 -2.28 11.64
CA ARG A 241 -4.67 -3.59 11.71
C ARG A 241 -4.49 -4.38 10.41
N ASN A 242 -4.63 -5.70 10.52
CA ASN A 242 -4.59 -6.57 9.35
C ASN A 242 -5.93 -6.55 8.62
N PHE A 243 -5.87 -6.54 7.29
CA PHE A 243 -7.01 -6.62 6.39
C PHE A 243 -6.80 -7.75 5.37
N GLY A 244 -7.90 -8.40 4.98
CA GLY A 244 -7.88 -9.46 3.98
C GLY A 244 -7.50 -10.84 4.52
N THR A 245 -7.94 -11.87 3.81
CA THR A 245 -7.63 -13.28 4.09
C THR A 245 -6.29 -13.64 3.44
N ARG A 246 -5.43 -14.31 4.19
CA ARG A 246 -4.19 -14.88 3.66
C ARG A 246 -4.51 -16.15 2.89
N ASP A 247 -3.92 -16.29 1.74
CA ASP A 247 -3.84 -17.55 1.04
C ASP A 247 -2.41 -18.09 1.17
N ALA A 248 -2.20 -18.95 2.17
CA ALA A 248 -0.90 -19.56 2.44
C ALA A 248 -0.47 -20.52 1.31
N SER A 249 -1.40 -20.93 0.44
CA SER A 249 -1.15 -21.81 -0.70
C SER A 249 -0.74 -21.06 -1.97
N ALA A 250 -0.76 -19.72 -1.97
CA ALA A 250 -0.38 -18.90 -3.11
C ALA A 250 1.08 -19.17 -3.49
N LYS A 251 1.28 -19.88 -4.59
CA LYS A 251 2.61 -20.10 -5.19
C LYS A 251 3.03 -18.82 -5.89
N ALA A 252 4.27 -18.39 -5.65
CA ALA A 252 4.86 -17.32 -6.42
C ALA A 252 5.09 -17.83 -7.84
N ASP A 253 4.49 -17.17 -8.80
CA ASP A 253 4.91 -17.29 -10.18
C ASP A 253 6.12 -16.36 -10.40
N PHE A 254 7.31 -16.86 -10.02
CA PHE A 254 8.56 -16.11 -10.17
C PHE A 254 8.85 -15.74 -11.62
N PHE A 255 8.33 -16.54 -12.57
CA PHE A 255 8.48 -16.25 -13.98
C PHE A 255 7.69 -15.00 -14.38
N SER A 256 6.42 -14.91 -13.97
CA SER A 256 5.60 -13.72 -14.23
C SER A 256 6.14 -12.47 -13.53
N VAL A 257 6.64 -12.61 -12.29
CA VAL A 257 7.30 -11.50 -11.58
C VAL A 257 8.57 -11.07 -12.32
N GLY A 258 9.42 -12.02 -12.72
CA GLY A 258 10.62 -11.75 -13.50
C GLY A 258 10.30 -11.05 -14.83
N LEU A 259 9.33 -11.55 -15.58
CA LEU A 259 8.89 -10.95 -16.85
C LEU A 259 8.35 -9.51 -16.64
N SER A 260 7.60 -9.29 -15.57
CA SER A 260 7.12 -7.94 -15.22
C SER A 260 8.25 -6.99 -14.86
N VAL A 261 9.25 -7.46 -14.11
CA VAL A 261 10.45 -6.69 -13.77
C VAL A 261 11.23 -6.30 -15.03
N PHE A 262 11.46 -7.25 -15.94
CA PHE A 262 12.14 -6.98 -17.22
C PHE A 262 11.31 -6.07 -18.12
N GLY A 263 9.99 -6.27 -18.19
CA GLY A 263 9.09 -5.44 -18.99
C GLY A 263 9.03 -4.00 -18.50
N PHE A 264 8.71 -3.78 -17.22
CA PHE A 264 8.68 -2.44 -16.65
C PHE A 264 10.06 -1.81 -16.53
N GLY A 265 11.06 -2.58 -16.11
CA GLY A 265 12.44 -2.12 -15.99
C GLY A 265 13.01 -1.71 -17.34
N GLY A 266 12.82 -2.53 -18.39
CA GLY A 266 13.24 -2.24 -19.75
C GLY A 266 12.55 -1.02 -20.33
N LEU A 267 11.22 -0.91 -20.12
CA LEU A 267 10.45 0.25 -20.57
C LEU A 267 10.91 1.54 -19.89
N MET A 268 11.13 1.51 -18.57
CA MET A 268 11.65 2.67 -17.82
C MET A 268 13.07 3.03 -18.25
N PHE A 269 13.93 2.03 -18.46
CA PHE A 269 15.28 2.25 -18.98
C PHE A 269 15.27 2.86 -20.38
N GLY A 270 14.40 2.37 -21.26
CA GLY A 270 14.20 2.94 -22.60
C GLY A 270 13.77 4.40 -22.53
N PHE A 271 12.77 4.74 -21.72
CA PHE A 271 12.32 6.12 -21.56
C PHE A 271 13.40 7.05 -20.98
N THR A 272 14.20 6.57 -20.04
CA THR A 272 15.30 7.37 -19.46
C THR A 272 16.37 7.66 -20.50
N ASN A 273 16.60 6.74 -21.45
CA ASN A 273 17.60 6.91 -22.50
C ASN A 273 17.12 7.73 -23.70
N ILE A 274 15.81 7.90 -23.91
CA ILE A 274 15.25 8.71 -25.01
C ILE A 274 15.76 10.16 -24.97
N GLU A 275 15.98 10.71 -23.78
CA GLU A 275 16.48 12.08 -23.62
C GLU A 275 17.96 12.21 -24.04
N SER A 276 18.74 11.12 -23.93
CA SER A 276 20.18 11.12 -24.20
C SER A 276 20.56 10.61 -25.59
N TYR A 277 19.70 9.82 -26.25
CA TYR A 277 19.96 9.17 -27.52
C TYR A 277 18.81 9.37 -28.51
N PRO A 278 19.09 9.53 -29.83
CA PRO A 278 18.04 9.58 -30.84
C PRO A 278 17.26 8.26 -30.90
N PHE A 279 15.98 8.33 -31.28
CA PHE A 279 15.05 7.18 -31.34
C PHE A 279 15.54 5.98 -32.17
N THR A 280 16.49 6.22 -33.07
CA THR A 280 17.10 5.18 -33.91
C THR A 280 18.24 4.42 -33.22
N HIS A 281 18.64 4.82 -32.00
CA HIS A 281 19.75 4.23 -31.31
C HIS A 281 19.32 2.93 -30.59
N PRO A 282 20.09 1.81 -30.70
CA PRO A 282 19.70 0.51 -30.09
C PRO A 282 19.54 0.53 -28.57
N MET A 283 20.09 1.52 -27.86
CA MET A 283 19.93 1.66 -26.41
C MET A 283 18.58 2.22 -25.97
N VAL A 284 17.73 2.65 -26.90
CA VAL A 284 16.39 3.15 -26.61
C VAL A 284 15.35 2.03 -26.67
N TRP A 285 15.63 0.97 -27.39
CA TRP A 285 14.78 -0.23 -27.55
C TRP A 285 15.43 -1.43 -26.89
#